data_8caab466590d2a8448b7bfb5ef5bf59d
#
_entry.id   8caab466590d2a8448b7bfb5ef5bf59d
#
_cell.length_a   1.000
_cell.length_b   1.000
_cell.length_c   1.000
_cell.angle_alpha   90.00
_cell.angle_beta   90.00
_cell.angle_gamma   90.00
#
_symmetry.space_group_name_H-M   'P 1'
#
loop_
_entity.id
_entity.type
_entity.pdbx_description
1 polymer ?
#
loop_
_entity_poly.entity_id
_entity_poly.type
_entity_poly.pdbx_seq_one_letter_code
_entity_poly.pdbx_strand_id
1 'polypeptide(L)'
;MRKLNEKDLEILRKLAPEASIPTHYRSILPPVSMHFATDDEDLQDRLKRLSTEDLKYLADRILDGSECLLCISPEAAGMFLDLLEERVPGDTAKRIREQYNSATGYDV
;
A
#
# COMPACT_ATOMS: atom_id res chain seq x y z
N MET A 1 17.47 -2.91 1.38
CA MET A 1 16.02 -2.87 1.69
C MET A 1 15.84 -3.14 3.18
N ARG A 2 15.17 -2.26 3.89
CA ARG A 2 15.01 -2.41 5.35
C ARG A 2 13.95 -3.45 5.69
N LYS A 3 14.12 -4.11 6.83
CA LYS A 3 13.09 -5.01 7.37
C LYS A 3 11.92 -4.19 7.90
N LEU A 4 10.77 -4.85 8.04
CA LEU A 4 9.60 -4.23 8.63
C LEU A 4 9.85 -3.90 10.11
N ASN A 5 9.54 -2.68 10.51
CA ASN A 5 9.63 -2.24 11.90
C ASN A 5 8.27 -2.40 12.60
N GLU A 6 8.14 -1.95 13.85
CA GLU A 6 6.90 -2.10 14.61
C GLU A 6 5.71 -1.39 13.98
N LYS A 7 5.92 -0.20 13.40
CA LYS A 7 4.86 0.54 12.72
C LYS A 7 4.41 -0.20 11.46
N ASP A 8 5.35 -0.75 10.70
CA ASP A 8 5.05 -1.56 9.52
C ASP A 8 4.21 -2.77 9.90
N LEU A 9 4.59 -3.46 10.98
CA LEU A 9 3.88 -4.65 11.45
C LEU A 9 2.48 -4.31 11.96
N GLU A 10 2.32 -3.16 12.62
CA GLU A 10 1.03 -2.68 13.06
C GLU A 10 0.09 -2.48 11.88
N ILE A 11 0.57 -1.86 10.81
CA ILE A 11 -0.20 -1.65 9.58
C ILE A 11 -0.53 -2.99 8.92
N LEU A 12 0.44 -3.88 8.82
CA LEU A 12 0.24 -5.21 8.22
C LEU A 12 -0.84 -6.00 8.98
N ARG A 13 -0.84 -5.92 10.31
CA ARG A 13 -1.86 -6.61 11.13
C ARG A 13 -3.26 -6.07 10.89
N LYS A 14 -3.40 -4.77 10.60
CA LYS A 14 -4.71 -4.19 10.23
C LYS A 14 -5.17 -4.71 8.88
N LEU A 15 -4.26 -4.82 7.92
CA LEU A 15 -4.57 -5.25 6.56
C LEU A 15 -4.74 -6.75 6.45
N ALA A 16 -3.96 -7.52 7.18
CA ALA A 16 -3.94 -8.98 7.12
C ALA A 16 -3.73 -9.58 8.49
N PRO A 17 -4.75 -9.55 9.38
CA PRO A 17 -4.62 -10.14 10.72
C PRO A 17 -4.37 -11.65 10.69
N GLU A 18 -4.72 -12.32 9.61
CA GLU A 18 -4.46 -13.73 9.39
C GLU A 18 -3.00 -14.07 9.08
N ALA A 19 -2.18 -13.06 8.77
CA ALA A 19 -0.77 -13.28 8.46
C ALA A 19 -0.03 -13.76 9.73
N SER A 20 0.76 -14.82 9.60
CA SER A 20 1.69 -15.23 10.65
C SER A 20 2.81 -14.20 10.78
N ILE A 21 3.63 -14.27 11.81
CA ILE A 21 4.69 -13.27 12.05
C ILE A 21 5.56 -13.13 10.81
N PRO A 22 5.50 -11.97 10.11
CA PRO A 22 6.12 -11.83 8.80
C PRO A 22 7.57 -11.37 8.90
N THR A 23 8.44 -12.23 9.43
CA THR A 23 9.84 -11.90 9.62
C THR A 23 10.60 -11.78 8.30
N HIS A 24 10.06 -12.34 7.22
CA HIS A 24 10.70 -12.33 5.89
C HIS A 24 10.12 -11.27 4.95
N TYR A 25 9.02 -10.62 5.29
CA TYR A 25 8.44 -9.59 4.45
C TYR A 25 9.26 -8.29 4.53
N ARG A 26 9.39 -7.61 3.41
CA ARG A 26 10.09 -6.32 3.32
C ARG A 26 9.19 -5.22 2.83
N SER A 27 8.00 -5.57 2.33
CA SER A 27 6.98 -4.63 1.91
C SER A 27 5.62 -5.12 2.38
N ILE A 28 4.64 -4.24 2.38
CA ILE A 28 3.32 -4.50 2.96
C ILE A 28 2.28 -4.73 1.86
N LEU A 29 2.24 -3.84 0.86
CA LEU A 29 1.19 -3.86 -0.15
C LEU A 29 1.20 -5.11 -1.03
N PRO A 30 2.35 -5.58 -1.56
CA PRO A 30 2.35 -6.77 -2.40
C PRO A 30 1.81 -8.02 -1.71
N PRO A 31 2.26 -8.42 -0.50
CA PRO A 31 1.70 -9.63 0.12
C PRO A 31 0.21 -9.48 0.45
N VAL A 32 -0.25 -8.32 0.90
CA VAL A 32 -1.67 -8.12 1.18
C VAL A 32 -2.50 -8.24 -0.10
N SER A 33 -2.08 -7.57 -1.17
CA SER A 33 -2.77 -7.57 -2.45
C SER A 33 -2.77 -8.95 -3.12
N MET A 34 -1.66 -9.68 -3.04
CA MET A 34 -1.45 -10.90 -3.84
C MET A 34 -1.74 -12.18 -3.11
N HIS A 35 -1.61 -12.20 -1.77
CA HIS A 35 -1.72 -13.43 -0.99
C HIS A 35 -2.89 -13.46 0.00
N PHE A 36 -3.29 -12.32 0.54
CA PHE A 36 -4.32 -12.28 1.58
C PHE A 36 -5.68 -11.79 1.08
N ALA A 37 -5.70 -10.77 0.26
CA ALA A 37 -6.97 -10.29 -0.31
C ALA A 37 -7.53 -11.33 -1.29
N THR A 38 -8.80 -11.67 -1.13
CA THR A 38 -9.46 -12.71 -1.95
C THR A 38 -9.94 -12.15 -3.29
N ASP A 39 -10.26 -10.85 -3.34
CA ASP A 39 -10.70 -10.15 -4.54
C ASP A 39 -10.52 -8.64 -4.33
N ASP A 40 -10.90 -7.84 -5.32
CA ASP A 40 -10.74 -6.39 -5.27
C ASP A 40 -11.61 -5.74 -4.19
N GLU A 41 -12.81 -6.25 -3.97
CA GLU A 41 -13.70 -5.74 -2.92
C GLU A 41 -13.12 -5.99 -1.54
N ASP A 42 -12.59 -7.18 -1.30
CA ASP A 42 -11.91 -7.52 -0.05
C ASP A 42 -10.67 -6.64 0.16
N LEU A 43 -9.88 -6.43 -0.89
CA LEU A 43 -8.71 -5.54 -0.80
C LEU A 43 -9.12 -4.12 -0.42
N GLN A 44 -10.17 -3.61 -1.04
CA GLN A 44 -10.67 -2.27 -0.72
C GLN A 44 -11.10 -2.17 0.75
N ASP A 45 -11.82 -3.18 1.25
CA ASP A 45 -12.24 -3.22 2.66
C ASP A 45 -11.05 -3.23 3.60
N ARG A 46 -10.00 -4.00 3.27
CA ARG A 46 -8.77 -4.05 4.07
C ARG A 46 -8.06 -2.70 4.10
N LEU A 47 -7.93 -2.05 2.95
CA LEU A 47 -7.29 -0.74 2.86
C LEU A 47 -8.04 0.32 3.67
N LYS A 48 -9.35 0.24 3.73
CA LYS A 48 -10.19 1.18 4.50
C LYS A 48 -10.01 1.06 6.02
N ARG A 49 -9.40 -0.02 6.50
CA ARG A 49 -9.08 -0.17 7.93
C ARG A 49 -7.97 0.77 8.38
N LEU A 50 -7.20 1.32 7.44
CA LEU A 50 -6.06 2.18 7.76
C LEU A 50 -6.52 3.60 8.14
N SER A 51 -5.83 4.18 9.11
CA SER A 51 -6.02 5.59 9.47
C SER A 51 -5.34 6.49 8.44
N THR A 52 -5.64 7.79 8.49
CA THR A 52 -4.96 8.77 7.67
C THR A 52 -3.45 8.76 7.92
N GLU A 53 -3.03 8.60 9.17
CA GLU A 53 -1.61 8.50 9.52
C GLU A 53 -0.97 7.25 8.93
N ASP A 54 -1.66 6.11 8.96
CA ASP A 54 -1.17 4.87 8.34
C ASP A 54 -0.97 5.04 6.85
N LEU A 55 -1.93 5.65 6.17
CA LEU A 55 -1.85 5.91 4.73
C LEU A 55 -0.69 6.83 4.38
N LYS A 56 -0.51 7.88 5.19
CA LYS A 56 0.60 8.82 5.02
C LYS A 56 1.94 8.13 5.21
N TYR A 57 2.03 7.27 6.21
CA TYR A 57 3.23 6.49 6.48
C TYR A 57 3.59 5.58 5.30
N LEU A 58 2.60 4.86 4.75
CA LEU A 58 2.81 4.02 3.57
C LEU A 58 3.25 4.84 2.35
N ALA A 59 2.64 6.01 2.17
CA ALA A 59 3.01 6.91 1.08
C ALA A 59 4.48 7.35 1.18
N ASP A 60 4.93 7.69 2.39
CA ASP A 60 6.32 8.06 2.64
C ASP A 60 7.27 6.91 2.32
N ARG A 61 6.89 5.67 2.65
CA ARG A 61 7.68 4.48 2.31
C ARG A 61 7.77 4.25 0.81
N ILE A 62 6.69 4.53 0.10
CA ILE A 62 6.69 4.43 -1.38
C ILE A 62 7.65 5.45 -1.97
N LEU A 63 7.60 6.68 -1.46
CA LEU A 63 8.46 7.76 -1.96
C LEU A 63 9.93 7.55 -1.62
N ASP A 64 10.25 6.91 -0.48
CA ASP A 64 11.65 6.62 -0.13
C ASP A 64 12.17 5.30 -0.72
N GLY A 65 11.32 4.57 -1.44
CA GLY A 65 11.71 3.33 -2.10
C GLY A 65 11.65 2.09 -1.23
N SER A 66 11.19 2.19 0.02
CA SER A 66 11.12 1.04 0.93
C SER A 66 9.82 0.23 0.80
N GLU A 67 8.83 0.75 0.09
CA GLU A 67 7.57 0.04 -0.21
C GLU A 67 7.39 -0.05 -1.72
N CYS A 68 7.02 -1.23 -2.23
CA CYS A 68 6.87 -1.45 -3.67
C CYS A 68 5.42 -1.34 -4.12
N LEU A 69 5.07 -0.25 -4.79
CA LEU A 69 3.76 -0.10 -5.42
C LEU A 69 3.75 -0.73 -6.83
N LEU A 70 4.90 -0.76 -7.50
CA LEU A 70 5.02 -1.27 -8.87
C LEU A 70 4.74 -2.77 -8.99
N CYS A 71 4.78 -3.48 -7.87
CA CYS A 71 4.61 -4.94 -7.83
C CYS A 71 3.16 -5.37 -7.78
N ILE A 72 2.21 -4.45 -7.61
CA ILE A 72 0.79 -4.77 -7.52
C ILE A 72 0.06 -4.38 -8.80
N SER A 73 -1.14 -4.94 -8.99
CA SER A 73 -1.93 -4.69 -10.20
C SER A 73 -2.35 -3.23 -10.29
N PRO A 74 -2.64 -2.71 -11.50
CA PRO A 74 -3.14 -1.35 -11.65
C PRO A 74 -4.47 -1.13 -10.90
N GLU A 75 -5.32 -2.14 -10.80
CA GLU A 75 -6.56 -2.07 -10.03
C GLU A 75 -6.27 -1.84 -8.55
N ALA A 76 -5.35 -2.63 -7.98
CA ALA A 76 -4.96 -2.50 -6.58
C ALA A 76 -4.25 -1.17 -6.31
N ALA A 77 -3.35 -0.76 -7.19
CA ALA A 77 -2.66 0.52 -7.07
C ALA A 77 -3.65 1.68 -7.13
N GLY A 78 -4.61 1.62 -8.05
CA GLY A 78 -5.66 2.63 -8.17
C GLY A 78 -6.50 2.77 -6.90
N MET A 79 -6.90 1.65 -6.30
CA MET A 79 -7.65 1.66 -5.02
C MET A 79 -6.88 2.35 -3.91
N PHE A 80 -5.60 2.02 -3.77
CA PHE A 80 -4.75 2.63 -2.75
C PHE A 80 -4.59 4.13 -2.99
N LEU A 81 -4.32 4.51 -4.24
CA LEU A 81 -4.10 5.91 -4.60
C LEU A 81 -5.36 6.76 -4.45
N ASP A 82 -6.52 6.21 -4.82
CA ASP A 82 -7.80 6.91 -4.62
C ASP A 82 -8.08 7.16 -3.14
N LEU A 83 -7.84 6.17 -2.30
CA LEU A 83 -8.02 6.29 -0.86
C LEU A 83 -7.04 7.30 -0.27
N LEU A 84 -5.80 7.27 -0.72
CA LEU A 84 -4.76 8.21 -0.30
C LEU A 84 -5.16 9.65 -0.66
N GLU A 85 -5.64 9.86 -1.89
CA GLU A 85 -6.09 11.16 -2.36
C GLU A 85 -7.27 11.69 -1.54
N GLU A 86 -8.20 10.79 -1.18
CA GLU A 86 -9.38 11.14 -0.37
C GLU A 86 -9.00 11.53 1.05
N ARG A 87 -8.04 10.81 1.66
CA ARG A 87 -7.73 10.90 3.09
C ARG A 87 -6.56 11.81 3.44
N VAL A 88 -5.58 11.93 2.57
CA VAL A 88 -4.33 12.66 2.84
C VAL A 88 -4.32 13.94 2.01
N PRO A 89 -4.31 15.12 2.66
CA PRO A 89 -4.29 16.39 1.93
C PRO A 89 -2.94 16.62 1.23
N GLY A 90 -2.95 17.47 0.21
CA GLY A 90 -1.76 17.81 -0.53
C GLY A 90 -1.63 17.02 -1.83
N ASP A 91 -0.42 16.98 -2.38
CA ASP A 91 -0.14 16.42 -3.69
C ASP A 91 0.53 15.03 -3.66
N THR A 92 0.64 14.43 -2.48
CA THR A 92 1.35 13.16 -2.30
C THR A 92 0.79 12.06 -3.20
N ALA A 93 -0.53 11.87 -3.20
CA ALA A 93 -1.18 10.86 -4.03
C ALA A 93 -0.93 11.13 -5.52
N LYS A 94 -1.00 12.38 -5.93
CA LYS A 94 -0.74 12.76 -7.32
C LYS A 94 0.69 12.43 -7.74
N ARG A 95 1.67 12.74 -6.89
CA ARG A 95 3.08 12.45 -7.16
C ARG A 95 3.33 10.96 -7.31
N ILE A 96 2.77 10.16 -6.42
CA ILE A 96 2.92 8.71 -6.46
C ILE A 96 2.23 8.14 -7.70
N ARG A 97 1.03 8.63 -8.02
CA ARG A 97 0.28 8.21 -9.22
C ARG A 97 1.07 8.48 -10.49
N GLU A 98 1.66 9.65 -10.61
CA GLU A 98 2.49 10.01 -11.76
C GLU A 98 3.71 9.10 -11.89
N GLN A 99 4.37 8.80 -10.78
CA GLN A 99 5.51 7.88 -10.76
C GLN A 99 5.10 6.47 -11.18
N TYR A 100 3.98 5.99 -10.65
CA TYR A 100 3.47 4.66 -10.99
C TYR A 100 3.12 4.56 -12.48
N ASN A 101 2.37 5.53 -12.99
CA ASN A 101 1.96 5.54 -14.40
C ASN A 101 3.17 5.63 -15.34
N SER A 102 4.14 6.47 -14.98
CA SER A 102 5.36 6.62 -15.78
C SER A 102 6.19 5.35 -15.80
N ALA A 103 6.28 4.66 -14.68
CA ALA A 103 7.11 3.44 -14.55
C ALA A 103 6.44 2.21 -15.17
N THR A 104 5.12 2.12 -15.15
CA THR A 104 4.38 0.94 -15.60
C THR A 104 3.77 1.09 -16.99
N GLY A 105 3.55 2.31 -17.45
CA GLY A 105 2.79 2.58 -18.66
C GLY A 105 1.28 2.52 -18.47
N TYR A 106 0.81 2.23 -17.27
CA TYR A 106 -0.62 2.29 -16.95
C TYR A 106 -1.08 3.72 -16.71
N ASP A 107 -2.37 3.92 -16.71
CA ASP A 107 -3.01 5.21 -16.48
C ASP A 107 -4.08 5.02 -15.38
N VAL A 108 -3.63 4.93 -14.15
CA VAL A 108 -4.53 4.75 -12.99
C VAL A 108 -5.00 6.06 -12.38
#